data_ee8b961354e346c632a932f226118a92
#
_entry.id   ee8b961354e346c632a932f226118a92
#
_cell.length_a   1.000
_cell.length_b   1.000
_cell.length_c   1.000
_cell.angle_alpha   90.00
_cell.angle_beta   90.00
_cell.angle_gamma   90.00
#
_symmetry.space_group_name_H-M   'P 1'
#
loop_
_entity.id
_entity.type
_entity.pdbx_description
1 polymer ?
#
loop_
_entity_poly.entity_id
_entity_poly.type
_entity_poly.pdbx_seq_one_letter_code
_entity_poly.pdbx_strand_id
1 'polypeptide(L)'
;PTVVLAALFLVAAAVACGVPHSTGSWLPLHLALAGALLVAISGVTQFLGVTWGAAPAPRSILVSFQRVLIAAGVVLVAIGREVPIDALTGLGGTLVLAGLVLLIVILVGIGRSAIQRRLRPAIVAYVTGAGLGAVGVTLGAVLGSGGGGGCYGQLRDVHATINLLGLSGLVIAGTLPFFVATQAKTKPSPRATQQAQFGVQATMATGLTLAVIGSLGEWPV
;
A
#
# COMPACT_ATOMS: atom_id res chain seq x y z
N PRO A 1 11.84 5.98 -12.99
CA PRO A 1 12.32 4.84 -12.18
C PRO A 1 11.18 4.01 -11.58
N THR A 2 10.16 4.64 -10.96
CA THR A 2 9.05 3.93 -10.27
C THR A 2 8.25 3.02 -11.22
N VAL A 3 7.88 3.52 -12.40
CA VAL A 3 7.12 2.74 -13.40
C VAL A 3 7.93 1.53 -13.87
N VAL A 4 9.23 1.71 -14.11
CA VAL A 4 10.12 0.61 -14.52
C VAL A 4 10.20 -0.45 -13.43
N LEU A 5 10.36 -0.04 -12.17
CA LEU A 5 10.42 -0.97 -11.04
C LEU A 5 9.10 -1.73 -10.84
N ALA A 6 7.96 -1.05 -10.95
CA ALA A 6 6.65 -1.69 -10.89
C ALA A 6 6.45 -2.68 -12.06
N ALA A 7 6.87 -2.30 -13.27
CA ALA A 7 6.81 -3.18 -14.44
C ALA A 7 7.68 -4.43 -14.27
N LEU A 8 8.90 -4.29 -13.71
CA LEU A 8 9.77 -5.43 -13.41
C LEU A 8 9.11 -6.42 -12.44
N PHE A 9 8.43 -5.93 -11.39
CA PHE A 9 7.68 -6.80 -10.49
C PHE A 9 6.49 -7.47 -11.17
N LEU A 10 5.78 -6.78 -12.09
CA LEU A 10 4.69 -7.41 -12.87
C LEU A 10 5.23 -8.50 -13.80
N VAL A 11 6.36 -8.25 -14.47
CA VAL A 11 7.00 -9.28 -15.30
C VAL A 11 7.44 -10.47 -14.44
N ALA A 12 8.06 -10.21 -13.28
CA ALA A 12 8.43 -11.28 -12.35
C ALA A 12 7.22 -12.08 -11.86
N ALA A 13 6.09 -11.42 -11.56
CA ALA A 13 4.84 -12.08 -11.19
C ALA A 13 4.29 -12.94 -12.35
N ALA A 14 4.32 -12.43 -13.58
CA ALA A 14 3.87 -13.19 -14.75
C ALA A 14 4.77 -14.42 -15.01
N VAL A 15 6.08 -14.29 -14.88
CA VAL A 15 7.02 -15.41 -14.98
C VAL A 15 6.75 -16.44 -13.88
N ALA A 16 6.53 -16.00 -12.64
CA ALA A 16 6.21 -16.88 -11.53
C ALA A 16 4.91 -17.67 -11.73
N CYS A 17 3.94 -17.15 -12.50
CA CYS A 17 2.74 -17.93 -12.87
C CYS A 17 3.05 -19.13 -13.79
N GLY A 18 4.13 -19.09 -14.56
CA GLY A 18 4.48 -20.11 -15.54
C GLY A 18 5.60 -21.07 -15.11
N VAL A 19 6.21 -20.83 -13.94
CA VAL A 19 7.35 -21.62 -13.46
C VAL A 19 6.97 -22.33 -12.15
N PRO A 20 7.32 -23.62 -11.97
CA PRO A 20 7.11 -24.30 -10.70
C PRO A 20 7.89 -23.62 -9.55
N HIS A 21 7.22 -23.40 -8.42
CA HIS A 21 7.80 -22.84 -7.21
C HIS A 21 7.10 -23.39 -5.95
N SER A 22 7.74 -23.26 -4.78
CA SER A 22 7.31 -23.94 -3.56
C SER A 22 6.03 -23.35 -2.94
N THR A 23 5.79 -22.05 -3.14
CA THR A 23 4.72 -21.29 -2.45
C THR A 23 3.41 -21.20 -3.24
N GLY A 24 3.28 -21.87 -4.38
CA GLY A 24 2.05 -21.86 -5.20
C GLY A 24 1.64 -20.44 -5.62
N SER A 25 0.36 -20.11 -5.59
CA SER A 25 -0.15 -18.79 -5.99
C SER A 25 0.32 -17.63 -5.10
N TRP A 26 0.96 -17.91 -3.97
CA TRP A 26 1.43 -16.87 -3.03
C TRP A 26 2.49 -15.97 -3.69
N LEU A 27 3.51 -16.55 -4.35
CA LEU A 27 4.62 -15.78 -4.93
C LEU A 27 4.15 -14.80 -6.02
N PRO A 28 3.43 -15.23 -7.09
CA PRO A 28 2.98 -14.28 -8.11
C PRO A 28 2.05 -13.21 -7.55
N LEU A 29 1.16 -13.54 -6.62
CA LEU A 29 0.30 -12.55 -5.98
C LEU A 29 1.10 -11.51 -5.18
N HIS A 30 2.12 -11.92 -4.42
CA HIS A 30 2.92 -10.98 -3.64
C HIS A 30 3.85 -10.14 -4.51
N LEU A 31 4.42 -10.69 -5.59
CA LEU A 31 5.17 -9.89 -6.57
C LEU A 31 4.27 -8.84 -7.25
N ALA A 32 3.03 -9.20 -7.58
CA ALA A 32 2.09 -8.25 -8.17
C ALA A 32 1.61 -7.20 -7.16
N LEU A 33 1.17 -7.61 -5.97
CA LEU A 33 0.53 -6.71 -5.01
C LEU A 33 1.53 -5.99 -4.10
N ALA A 34 2.44 -6.72 -3.45
CA ALA A 34 3.43 -6.11 -2.58
C ALA A 34 4.61 -5.51 -3.37
N GLY A 35 4.95 -6.07 -4.53
CA GLY A 35 5.96 -5.53 -5.42
C GLY A 35 5.41 -4.41 -6.30
N ALA A 36 4.67 -4.75 -7.36
CA ALA A 36 4.28 -3.79 -8.37
C ALA A 36 3.29 -2.74 -7.87
N LEU A 37 2.18 -3.16 -7.25
CA LEU A 37 1.13 -2.24 -6.80
C LEU A 37 1.63 -1.30 -5.69
N LEU A 38 2.34 -1.81 -4.68
CA LEU A 38 2.87 -0.97 -3.59
C LEU A 38 3.90 0.04 -4.08
N VAL A 39 4.80 -0.37 -4.99
CA VAL A 39 5.76 0.55 -5.64
C VAL A 39 5.01 1.61 -6.46
N ALA A 40 3.97 1.22 -7.22
CA ALA A 40 3.15 2.16 -7.97
C ALA A 40 2.41 3.14 -7.06
N ILE A 41 1.77 2.66 -6.00
CA ILE A 41 1.11 3.49 -4.97
C ILE A 41 2.11 4.51 -4.40
N SER A 42 3.30 4.06 -4.01
CA SER A 42 4.34 4.93 -3.49
C SER A 42 4.70 6.06 -4.46
N GLY A 43 4.92 5.74 -5.73
CA GLY A 43 5.28 6.74 -6.73
C GLY A 43 4.13 7.69 -7.09
N VAL A 44 2.94 7.14 -7.29
CA VAL A 44 1.76 7.91 -7.68
C VAL A 44 1.33 8.89 -6.58
N THR A 45 1.27 8.44 -5.33
CA THR A 45 0.84 9.30 -4.21
C THR A 45 1.79 10.47 -3.98
N GLN A 46 3.11 10.26 -4.11
CA GLN A 46 4.10 11.32 -4.04
C GLN A 46 3.97 12.29 -5.23
N PHE A 47 3.86 11.75 -6.46
CA PHE A 47 3.72 12.55 -7.68
C PHE A 47 2.46 13.42 -7.64
N LEU A 48 1.31 12.85 -7.33
CA LEU A 48 0.05 13.58 -7.27
C LEU A 48 0.04 14.57 -6.11
N GLY A 49 0.61 14.21 -4.95
CA GLY A 49 0.76 15.10 -3.82
C GLY A 49 1.56 16.35 -4.16
N VAL A 50 2.68 16.21 -4.87
CA VAL A 50 3.51 17.33 -5.33
C VAL A 50 2.79 18.15 -6.41
N THR A 51 2.30 17.50 -7.46
CA THR A 51 1.72 18.21 -8.64
C THR A 51 0.40 18.89 -8.32
N TRP A 52 -0.55 18.18 -7.72
CA TRP A 52 -1.87 18.74 -7.38
C TRP A 52 -1.85 19.62 -6.14
N GLY A 53 -0.91 19.35 -5.21
CA GLY A 53 -0.69 20.14 -4.01
C GLY A 53 0.08 21.43 -4.26
N ALA A 54 0.71 21.58 -5.43
CA ALA A 54 1.71 22.61 -5.69
C ALA A 54 2.75 22.69 -4.55
N ALA A 55 3.21 21.51 -4.11
CA ALA A 55 4.19 21.36 -3.04
C ALA A 55 5.61 21.27 -3.62
N PRO A 56 6.64 21.68 -2.89
CA PRO A 56 8.02 21.43 -3.27
C PRO A 56 8.29 19.92 -3.31
N ALA A 57 9.09 19.49 -4.30
CA ALA A 57 9.47 18.08 -4.42
C ALA A 57 10.32 17.64 -3.22
N PRO A 58 10.08 16.45 -2.65
CA PRO A 58 10.92 15.91 -1.62
C PRO A 58 12.32 15.61 -2.15
N ARG A 59 13.31 15.53 -1.25
CA ARG A 59 14.71 15.22 -1.64
C ARG A 59 14.77 13.89 -2.39
N SER A 60 15.40 13.88 -3.56
CA SER A 60 15.48 12.69 -4.42
C SER A 60 16.11 11.49 -3.72
N ILE A 61 17.09 11.72 -2.84
CA ILE A 61 17.73 10.66 -2.06
C ILE A 61 16.74 9.94 -1.13
N LEU A 62 15.83 10.67 -0.46
CA LEU A 62 14.81 10.08 0.41
C LEU A 62 13.82 9.24 -0.39
N VAL A 63 13.38 9.76 -1.53
CA VAL A 63 12.46 9.06 -2.44
C VAL A 63 13.10 7.80 -3.01
N SER A 64 14.37 7.87 -3.39
CA SER A 64 15.10 6.71 -3.91
C SER A 64 15.34 5.67 -2.82
N PHE A 65 15.74 6.08 -1.63
CA PHE A 65 15.96 5.20 -0.49
C PHE A 65 14.66 4.50 -0.08
N GLN A 66 13.55 5.21 -0.01
CA GLN A 66 12.22 4.66 0.28
C GLN A 66 11.83 3.56 -0.71
N ARG A 67 12.07 3.76 -2.02
CA ARG A 67 11.80 2.74 -3.05
C ARG A 67 12.70 1.52 -2.93
N VAL A 68 13.98 1.74 -2.63
CA VAL A 68 14.94 0.64 -2.42
C VAL A 68 14.51 -0.20 -1.22
N LEU A 69 14.09 0.41 -0.11
CA LEU A 69 13.59 -0.31 1.06
C LEU A 69 12.41 -1.22 0.69
N ILE A 70 11.40 -0.69 -0.03
CA ILE A 70 10.24 -1.50 -0.46
C ILE A 70 10.69 -2.62 -1.40
N ALA A 71 11.45 -2.30 -2.44
CA ALA A 71 11.81 -3.28 -3.46
C ALA A 71 12.69 -4.39 -2.91
N ALA A 72 13.75 -4.04 -2.17
CA ALA A 72 14.63 -5.01 -1.52
C ALA A 72 13.86 -5.85 -0.50
N GLY A 73 12.97 -5.22 0.29
CA GLY A 73 12.15 -5.92 1.25
C GLY A 73 11.24 -6.95 0.60
N VAL A 74 10.54 -6.61 -0.49
CA VAL A 74 9.69 -7.57 -1.22
C VAL A 74 10.52 -8.73 -1.79
N VAL A 75 11.69 -8.45 -2.36
CA VAL A 75 12.58 -9.50 -2.90
C VAL A 75 13.04 -10.44 -1.78
N LEU A 76 13.44 -9.90 -0.63
CA LEU A 76 13.87 -10.73 0.51
C LEU A 76 12.72 -11.57 1.07
N VAL A 77 11.50 -11.02 1.17
CA VAL A 77 10.31 -11.80 1.56
C VAL A 77 10.06 -12.93 0.56
N ALA A 78 10.12 -12.64 -0.75
CA ALA A 78 9.93 -13.64 -1.78
C ALA A 78 10.97 -14.76 -1.69
N ILE A 79 12.25 -14.44 -1.59
CA ILE A 79 13.33 -15.42 -1.46
C ILE A 79 13.18 -16.21 -0.14
N GLY A 80 12.94 -15.52 0.99
CA GLY A 80 12.83 -16.14 2.30
C GLY A 80 11.66 -17.13 2.40
N ARG A 81 10.59 -16.90 1.63
CA ARG A 81 9.44 -17.83 1.54
C ARG A 81 9.69 -19.00 0.60
N GLU A 82 10.41 -18.79 -0.50
CA GLU A 82 10.75 -19.86 -1.45
C GLU A 82 11.84 -20.81 -0.90
N VAL A 83 12.80 -20.30 -0.13
CA VAL A 83 13.93 -21.06 0.45
C VAL A 83 13.74 -21.35 1.95
N PRO A 84 12.55 -21.38 2.50
CA PRO A 84 12.06 -21.29 3.88
C PRO A 84 13.10 -20.80 4.91
N ILE A 85 13.54 -19.56 4.76
CA ILE A 85 14.46 -18.89 5.68
C ILE A 85 13.72 -17.74 6.39
N ASP A 86 13.21 -18.00 7.58
CA ASP A 86 12.39 -17.06 8.37
C ASP A 86 13.10 -15.73 8.62
N ALA A 87 14.42 -15.75 8.83
CA ALA A 87 15.22 -14.53 9.02
C ALA A 87 15.17 -13.59 7.79
N LEU A 88 15.20 -14.14 6.56
CA LEU A 88 15.06 -13.34 5.34
C LEU A 88 13.64 -12.79 5.20
N THR A 89 12.63 -13.59 5.50
CA THR A 89 11.23 -13.16 5.51
C THR A 89 11.01 -12.01 6.51
N GLY A 90 11.51 -12.15 7.73
CA GLY A 90 11.43 -11.13 8.77
C GLY A 90 12.18 -9.84 8.41
N LEU A 91 13.41 -9.96 7.91
CA LEU A 91 14.20 -8.82 7.44
C LEU A 91 13.49 -8.10 6.28
N GLY A 92 13.00 -8.86 5.30
CA GLY A 92 12.28 -8.30 4.16
C GLY A 92 11.02 -7.54 4.59
N GLY A 93 10.20 -8.12 5.48
CA GLY A 93 9.03 -7.46 6.07
C GLY A 93 9.39 -6.17 6.80
N THR A 94 10.49 -6.17 7.56
CA THR A 94 11.00 -4.99 8.27
C THR A 94 11.42 -3.88 7.28
N LEU A 95 12.07 -4.22 6.18
CA LEU A 95 12.44 -3.24 5.15
C LEU A 95 11.21 -2.65 4.45
N VAL A 96 10.20 -3.45 4.13
CA VAL A 96 8.93 -2.94 3.56
C VAL A 96 8.25 -2.01 4.55
N LEU A 97 8.18 -2.38 5.83
CA LEU A 97 7.62 -1.54 6.90
C LEU A 97 8.37 -0.21 7.00
N ALA A 98 9.70 -0.23 7.04
CA ALA A 98 10.52 0.98 7.05
C ALA A 98 10.28 1.86 5.81
N GLY A 99 10.12 1.25 4.64
CA GLY A 99 9.77 1.93 3.40
C GLY A 99 8.39 2.61 3.45
N LEU A 100 7.39 1.96 4.07
CA LEU A 100 6.05 2.56 4.30
C LEU A 100 6.08 3.70 5.32
N VAL A 101 6.81 3.54 6.41
CA VAL A 101 6.99 4.61 7.41
C VAL A 101 7.66 5.83 6.77
N LEU A 102 8.69 5.61 5.95
CA LEU A 102 9.34 6.71 5.22
C LEU A 102 8.39 7.34 4.19
N LEU A 103 7.55 6.55 3.52
CA LEU A 103 6.50 7.08 2.65
C LEU A 103 5.54 8.00 3.41
N ILE A 104 5.08 7.59 4.59
CA ILE A 104 4.22 8.41 5.47
C ILE A 104 4.91 9.74 5.80
N VAL A 105 6.18 9.71 6.20
CA VAL A 105 6.96 10.93 6.51
C VAL A 105 7.03 11.86 5.30
N ILE A 106 7.31 11.31 4.12
CA ILE A 106 7.37 12.07 2.86
C ILE A 106 6.00 12.70 2.55
N LEU A 107 4.90 11.91 2.63
CA LEU A 107 3.54 12.39 2.33
C LEU A 107 3.07 13.45 3.33
N VAL A 108 3.39 13.31 4.61
CA VAL A 108 3.11 14.35 5.63
C VAL A 108 3.89 15.62 5.32
N GLY A 109 5.17 15.50 4.91
CA GLY A 109 5.99 16.64 4.49
C GLY A 109 5.37 17.36 3.28
N ILE A 110 4.95 16.62 2.24
CA ILE A 110 4.25 17.16 1.07
C ILE A 110 2.96 17.87 1.52
N GLY A 111 2.15 17.22 2.37
CA GLY A 111 0.87 17.77 2.83
C GLY A 111 1.02 19.06 3.64
N ARG A 112 2.08 19.17 4.44
CA ARG A 112 2.38 20.39 5.23
C ARG A 112 2.85 21.55 4.36
N SER A 113 3.56 21.28 3.28
CA SER A 113 4.07 22.29 2.35
C SER A 113 3.14 22.58 1.17
N ALA A 114 2.04 21.85 1.02
CA ALA A 114 1.10 22.02 -0.06
C ALA A 114 0.36 23.36 0.04
N ILE A 115 0.41 24.13 -1.06
CA ILE A 115 -0.31 25.41 -1.21
C ILE A 115 -1.80 25.17 -1.45
N GLN A 116 -2.12 24.13 -2.23
CA GLN A 116 -3.49 23.77 -2.62
C GLN A 116 -4.20 22.99 -1.50
N ARG A 117 -4.84 23.67 -0.58
CA ARG A 117 -5.55 23.06 0.56
C ARG A 117 -6.68 22.11 0.17
N ARG A 118 -7.24 22.23 -1.04
CA ARG A 118 -8.26 21.30 -1.54
C ARG A 118 -7.77 19.85 -1.64
N LEU A 119 -6.45 19.63 -1.73
CA LEU A 119 -5.85 18.29 -1.78
C LEU A 119 -5.77 17.60 -0.39
N ARG A 120 -6.05 18.30 0.69
CA ARG A 120 -5.93 17.77 2.05
C ARG A 120 -6.63 16.41 2.24
N PRO A 121 -7.86 16.17 1.74
CA PRO A 121 -8.48 14.83 1.86
C PRO A 121 -7.69 13.74 1.17
N ALA A 122 -7.12 14.01 -0.02
CA ALA A 122 -6.29 13.01 -0.72
C ALA A 122 -5.02 12.68 0.07
N ILE A 123 -4.31 13.67 0.60
CA ILE A 123 -3.12 13.45 1.43
C ILE A 123 -3.47 12.64 2.70
N VAL A 124 -4.60 12.96 3.35
CA VAL A 124 -5.07 12.20 4.52
C VAL A 124 -5.34 10.74 4.12
N ALA A 125 -6.04 10.51 3.00
CA ALA A 125 -6.29 9.15 2.50
C ALA A 125 -4.99 8.38 2.22
N TYR A 126 -3.98 9.04 1.62
CA TYR A 126 -2.69 8.41 1.33
C TYR A 126 -1.91 8.05 2.60
N VAL A 127 -1.86 8.97 3.57
CA VAL A 127 -1.19 8.74 4.85
C VAL A 127 -1.89 7.64 5.64
N THR A 128 -3.23 7.68 5.73
CA THR A 128 -4.01 6.65 6.43
C THR A 128 -3.88 5.30 5.74
N GLY A 129 -3.97 5.28 4.41
CA GLY A 129 -3.77 4.06 3.62
C GLY A 129 -2.38 3.46 3.84
N ALA A 130 -1.32 4.27 3.79
CA ALA A 130 0.04 3.81 4.06
C ALA A 130 0.20 3.30 5.51
N GLY A 131 -0.46 3.93 6.48
CA GLY A 131 -0.50 3.47 7.87
C GLY A 131 -1.18 2.11 8.01
N LEU A 132 -2.33 1.90 7.36
CA LEU A 132 -2.99 0.60 7.30
C LEU A 132 -2.13 -0.45 6.56
N GLY A 133 -1.46 -0.06 5.49
CA GLY A 133 -0.47 -0.91 4.82
C GLY A 133 0.66 -1.35 5.74
N ALA A 134 1.15 -0.45 6.61
CA ALA A 134 2.16 -0.79 7.62
C ALA A 134 1.64 -1.84 8.62
N VAL A 135 0.39 -1.70 9.09
CA VAL A 135 -0.26 -2.73 9.93
C VAL A 135 -0.39 -4.04 9.14
N GLY A 136 -0.85 -3.99 7.90
CA GLY A 136 -0.98 -5.16 7.04
C GLY A 136 0.35 -5.88 6.81
N VAL A 137 1.43 -5.13 6.54
CA VAL A 137 2.79 -5.71 6.38
C VAL A 137 3.28 -6.35 7.66
N THR A 138 3.02 -5.75 8.82
CA THR A 138 3.36 -6.34 10.12
C THR A 138 2.66 -7.69 10.33
N LEU A 139 1.35 -7.77 10.04
CA LEU A 139 0.60 -9.03 10.06
C LEU A 139 1.20 -10.06 9.08
N GLY A 140 1.54 -9.63 7.87
CA GLY A 140 2.17 -10.48 6.86
C GLY A 140 3.53 -11.02 7.31
N ALA A 141 4.34 -10.21 8.01
CA ALA A 141 5.60 -10.63 8.57
C ALA A 141 5.41 -11.68 9.69
N VAL A 142 4.43 -11.49 10.57
CA VAL A 142 4.06 -12.47 11.60
C VAL A 142 3.63 -13.81 10.95
N LEU A 143 2.73 -13.75 9.96
CA LEU A 143 2.28 -14.94 9.23
C LEU A 143 3.42 -15.63 8.48
N GLY A 144 4.30 -14.84 7.87
CA GLY A 144 5.44 -15.33 7.09
C GLY A 144 6.52 -16.01 7.94
N SER A 145 6.63 -15.64 9.22
CA SER A 145 7.54 -16.26 10.20
C SER A 145 6.89 -17.41 11.00
N GLY A 146 5.80 -17.97 10.50
CA GLY A 146 5.11 -19.09 11.16
C GLY A 146 4.22 -18.68 12.35
N GLY A 147 3.99 -17.38 12.55
CA GLY A 147 3.06 -16.88 13.57
C GLY A 147 1.59 -17.10 13.21
N GLY A 148 0.72 -16.90 14.20
CA GLY A 148 -0.73 -17.00 14.03
C GLY A 148 -1.35 -18.28 14.57
N GLY A 149 -0.65 -19.38 14.64
CA GLY A 149 -1.16 -20.62 15.23
C GLY A 149 -2.56 -20.97 14.70
N GLY A 150 -3.50 -21.29 15.62
CA GLY A 150 -4.89 -21.59 15.28
C GLY A 150 -5.68 -20.45 14.62
N CYS A 151 -5.18 -19.20 14.68
CA CYS A 151 -5.83 -18.03 14.07
C CYS A 151 -5.20 -17.65 12.71
N TYR A 152 -4.37 -18.52 12.11
CA TYR A 152 -3.67 -18.21 10.86
C TYR A 152 -4.61 -17.77 9.73
N GLY A 153 -5.74 -18.45 9.56
CA GLY A 153 -6.74 -18.13 8.53
C GLY A 153 -7.30 -16.74 8.72
N GLN A 154 -7.76 -16.41 9.92
CA GLN A 154 -8.32 -15.10 10.25
C GLN A 154 -7.30 -13.98 10.06
N LEU A 155 -6.06 -14.17 10.54
CA LEU A 155 -4.99 -13.17 10.38
C LEU A 155 -4.61 -12.97 8.92
N ARG A 156 -4.62 -14.02 8.10
CA ARG A 156 -4.39 -13.95 6.65
C ARG A 156 -5.49 -13.11 5.98
N ASP A 157 -6.74 -13.34 6.33
CA ASP A 157 -7.88 -12.62 5.75
C ASP A 157 -7.89 -11.15 6.19
N VAL A 158 -7.55 -10.87 7.44
CA VAL A 158 -7.32 -9.51 7.95
C VAL A 158 -6.16 -8.83 7.21
N HIS A 159 -5.02 -9.54 7.03
CA HIS A 159 -3.88 -9.04 6.25
C HIS A 159 -4.28 -8.65 4.83
N ALA A 160 -5.02 -9.51 4.12
CA ALA A 160 -5.49 -9.24 2.77
C ALA A 160 -6.46 -8.06 2.74
N THR A 161 -7.45 -8.04 3.64
CA THR A 161 -8.48 -7.00 3.73
C THR A 161 -7.88 -5.62 4.00
N ILE A 162 -6.97 -5.51 4.97
CA ILE A 162 -6.31 -4.24 5.31
C ILE A 162 -5.46 -3.72 4.14
N ASN A 163 -4.72 -4.59 3.44
CA ASN A 163 -3.88 -4.13 2.33
C ASN A 163 -4.71 -3.80 1.08
N LEU A 164 -5.73 -4.57 0.75
CA LEU A 164 -6.54 -4.32 -0.44
C LEU A 164 -7.52 -3.17 -0.24
N LEU A 165 -8.33 -3.21 0.82
CA LEU A 165 -9.35 -2.19 1.06
C LEU A 165 -8.80 -0.99 1.84
N GLY A 166 -7.93 -1.22 2.81
CA GLY A 166 -7.31 -0.16 3.60
C GLY A 166 -6.28 0.63 2.80
N LEU A 167 -5.18 0.01 2.42
CA LEU A 167 -4.11 0.70 1.68
C LEU A 167 -4.58 1.11 0.29
N SER A 168 -4.93 0.15 -0.57
CA SER A 168 -5.22 0.44 -1.98
C SER A 168 -6.54 1.17 -2.15
N GLY A 169 -7.58 0.76 -1.42
CA GLY A 169 -8.91 1.37 -1.47
C GLY A 169 -8.89 2.86 -1.07
N LEU A 170 -8.21 3.22 0.03
CA LEU A 170 -8.10 4.63 0.43
C LEU A 170 -7.28 5.47 -0.54
N VAL A 171 -6.21 4.91 -1.11
CA VAL A 171 -5.43 5.61 -2.15
C VAL A 171 -6.30 5.89 -3.37
N ILE A 172 -7.10 4.91 -3.83
CA ILE A 172 -8.04 5.10 -4.93
C ILE A 172 -9.08 6.15 -4.56
N ALA A 173 -9.72 6.05 -3.41
CA ALA A 173 -10.75 7.01 -2.96
C ALA A 173 -10.22 8.44 -2.84
N GLY A 174 -8.98 8.62 -2.37
CA GLY A 174 -8.33 9.93 -2.31
C GLY A 174 -7.94 10.48 -3.68
N THR A 175 -7.67 9.60 -4.65
CA THR A 175 -7.19 9.97 -5.99
C THR A 175 -8.33 10.33 -6.93
N LEU A 176 -9.41 9.53 -6.96
CA LEU A 176 -10.47 9.59 -7.96
C LEU A 176 -11.09 10.97 -8.14
N PRO A 177 -11.45 11.74 -7.08
CA PRO A 177 -12.11 13.05 -7.26
C PRO A 177 -11.28 14.05 -8.05
N PHE A 178 -9.95 13.97 -7.96
CA PHE A 178 -9.02 14.86 -8.68
C PHE A 178 -8.65 14.27 -10.04
N PHE A 179 -8.41 12.99 -10.10
CA PHE A 179 -7.97 12.29 -11.30
C PHE A 179 -9.04 12.34 -12.39
N VAL A 180 -10.30 12.04 -12.08
CA VAL A 180 -11.41 12.06 -13.04
C VAL A 180 -11.61 13.46 -13.62
N ALA A 181 -11.63 14.49 -12.78
CA ALA A 181 -11.76 15.87 -13.24
C ALA A 181 -10.60 16.28 -14.16
N THR A 182 -9.37 15.88 -13.82
CA THR A 182 -8.16 16.18 -14.61
C THR A 182 -8.21 15.48 -15.98
N GLN A 183 -8.58 14.19 -16.03
CA GLN A 183 -8.66 13.43 -17.27
C GLN A 183 -9.79 13.94 -18.18
N ALA A 184 -10.93 14.27 -17.59
CA ALA A 184 -12.07 14.83 -18.32
C ALA A 184 -11.85 16.30 -18.72
N LYS A 185 -10.74 16.94 -18.35
CA LYS A 185 -10.46 18.36 -18.56
C LYS A 185 -11.60 19.27 -18.07
N THR A 186 -12.25 18.89 -16.97
CA THR A 186 -13.38 19.60 -16.37
C THR A 186 -13.02 20.12 -14.99
N LYS A 187 -13.84 21.04 -14.47
CA LYS A 187 -13.76 21.42 -13.06
C LYS A 187 -14.30 20.28 -12.19
N PRO A 188 -13.74 20.07 -10.99
CA PRO A 188 -14.32 19.14 -10.03
C PRO A 188 -15.79 19.48 -9.75
N SER A 189 -16.63 18.46 -9.55
CA SER A 189 -18.02 18.67 -9.19
C SER A 189 -18.15 19.57 -7.95
N PRO A 190 -19.10 20.51 -7.90
CA PRO A 190 -19.37 21.30 -6.69
C PRO A 190 -19.74 20.42 -5.47
N ARG A 191 -20.24 19.20 -5.71
CA ARG A 191 -20.56 18.23 -4.65
C ARG A 191 -19.33 17.52 -4.11
N ALA A 192 -18.17 17.53 -4.82
CA ALA A 192 -16.92 16.95 -4.36
C ALA A 192 -16.22 17.85 -3.34
N THR A 193 -16.92 18.28 -2.31
CA THR A 193 -16.40 19.08 -1.20
C THR A 193 -15.40 18.28 -0.36
N GLN A 194 -14.54 18.95 0.40
CA GLN A 194 -13.65 18.27 1.33
C GLN A 194 -14.43 17.42 2.35
N GLN A 195 -15.57 17.93 2.85
CA GLN A 195 -16.43 17.22 3.78
C GLN A 195 -16.99 15.92 3.17
N ALA A 196 -17.47 15.97 1.92
CA ALA A 196 -17.94 14.79 1.21
C ALA A 196 -16.83 13.75 1.03
N GLN A 197 -15.60 14.18 0.69
CA GLN A 197 -14.45 13.30 0.55
C GLN A 197 -14.04 12.66 1.89
N PHE A 198 -14.03 13.43 2.98
CA PHE A 198 -13.80 12.86 4.32
C PHE A 198 -14.93 11.91 4.75
N GLY A 199 -16.18 12.22 4.37
CA GLY A 199 -17.32 11.31 4.60
C GLY A 199 -17.11 9.96 3.92
N VAL A 200 -16.71 9.95 2.64
CA VAL A 200 -16.38 8.70 1.91
C VAL A 200 -15.26 7.92 2.62
N GLN A 201 -14.18 8.60 3.03
CA GLN A 201 -13.08 7.95 3.73
C GLN A 201 -13.52 7.36 5.08
N ALA A 202 -14.36 8.07 5.84
CA ALA A 202 -14.92 7.59 7.10
C ALA A 202 -15.80 6.35 6.88
N THR A 203 -16.66 6.37 5.85
CA THR A 203 -17.49 5.20 5.49
C THR A 203 -16.63 3.99 5.12
N MET A 204 -15.57 4.21 4.34
CA MET A 204 -14.63 3.14 4.00
C MET A 204 -13.89 2.59 5.23
N ALA A 205 -13.44 3.48 6.14
CA ALA A 205 -12.80 3.06 7.38
C ALA A 205 -13.75 2.25 8.27
N THR A 206 -15.02 2.67 8.38
CA THR A 206 -16.06 1.91 9.11
C THR A 206 -16.29 0.55 8.47
N GLY A 207 -16.49 0.49 7.15
CA GLY A 207 -16.65 -0.77 6.42
C GLY A 207 -15.46 -1.71 6.58
N LEU A 208 -14.23 -1.17 6.52
CA LEU A 208 -13.01 -1.93 6.77
C LEU A 208 -12.98 -2.50 8.20
N THR A 209 -13.32 -1.68 9.20
CA THR A 209 -13.35 -2.11 10.59
C THR A 209 -14.36 -3.25 10.78
N LEU A 210 -15.55 -3.13 10.21
CA LEU A 210 -16.57 -4.18 10.26
C LEU A 210 -16.12 -5.46 9.57
N ALA A 211 -15.45 -5.36 8.41
CA ALA A 211 -14.91 -6.51 7.70
C ALA A 211 -13.82 -7.22 8.51
N VAL A 212 -12.91 -6.47 9.15
CA VAL A 212 -11.88 -7.03 10.03
C VAL A 212 -12.50 -7.72 11.26
N ILE A 213 -13.48 -7.09 11.89
CA ILE A 213 -14.20 -7.70 13.04
C ILE A 213 -14.91 -8.99 12.60
N GLY A 214 -15.56 -8.96 11.43
CA GLY A 214 -16.22 -10.16 10.86
C GLY A 214 -15.23 -11.30 10.65
N SER A 215 -14.07 -11.02 10.04
CA SER A 215 -13.02 -12.02 9.81
C SER A 215 -12.45 -12.61 11.11
N LEU A 216 -12.40 -11.81 12.19
CA LEU A 216 -11.93 -12.29 13.50
C LEU A 216 -13.02 -13.04 14.28
N GLY A 217 -14.32 -12.77 14.00
CA GLY A 217 -15.46 -13.41 14.65
C GLY A 217 -15.80 -14.80 14.12
N GLU A 218 -15.22 -15.24 13.02
CA GLU A 218 -15.39 -16.61 12.50
C GLU A 218 -14.51 -17.59 13.31
N TRP A 219 -15.02 -17.96 14.50
CA TRP A 219 -14.38 -18.99 15.31
C TRP A 219 -14.57 -20.35 14.64
N PRO A 220 -13.53 -21.19 14.59
CA PRO A 220 -13.69 -22.57 14.13
C PRO A 220 -14.67 -23.27 15.09
N VAL A 221 -15.78 -23.75 14.56
CA VAL A 221 -16.72 -24.65 15.21
C VAL A 221 -16.12 -26.04 15.25
#